data_db4434f1df8ce0a0b730b92242a026be
#
_entry.id   db4434f1df8ce0a0b730b92242a026be
#
_cell.length_a   1.000
_cell.length_b   1.000
_cell.length_c   1.000
_cell.angle_alpha   90.00
_cell.angle_beta   90.00
_cell.angle_gamma   90.00
#
_symmetry.space_group_name_H-M   'P 1'
#
loop_
_entity.id
_entity.type
_entity.pdbx_description
1 polymer ?
#
loop_
_entity_poly.entity_id
_entity_poly.type
_entity_poly.pdbx_seq_one_letter_code
_entity_poly.pdbx_strand_id
1 'polypeptide(L)'
;MISNPSRHCTVELHALPSRIGQVRRIVSAQLRHWRLDPLIDFAALGVTELLSNVHRHAEPDKRCTVELVLLLDRLTVSVRDHDPREPGVREAGPGDTGGRGLRLIAAFSECWGVRPQEGGGKVVWFTLSAAGEHPQAAAAADHYALRRPTVLTASSPPPAEVSGTPQPEHARARSALVG
;
A
#
# COMPACT_ATOMS: atom_id res chain seq x y z
N MET A 1 3.70 -11.67 -26.71
CA MET A 1 3.13 -11.19 -25.42
C MET A 1 4.31 -10.91 -24.50
N ILE A 2 4.58 -9.64 -24.24
CA ILE A 2 5.65 -9.25 -23.30
C ILE A 2 4.97 -9.18 -21.93
N SER A 3 5.09 -10.25 -21.15
CA SER A 3 4.75 -10.23 -19.74
C SER A 3 5.73 -9.30 -19.03
N ASN A 4 5.29 -8.12 -18.68
CA ASN A 4 6.07 -7.23 -17.82
C ASN A 4 6.02 -7.84 -16.41
N PRO A 5 7.13 -8.42 -15.88
CA PRO A 5 7.09 -9.08 -14.59
C PRO A 5 6.76 -8.03 -13.52
N SER A 6 5.71 -8.27 -12.74
CA SER A 6 5.43 -7.47 -11.55
C SER A 6 6.62 -7.61 -10.60
N ARG A 7 7.24 -6.48 -10.23
CA ARG A 7 8.32 -6.45 -9.25
C ARG A 7 7.70 -6.26 -7.88
N HIS A 8 8.10 -7.10 -6.95
CA HIS A 8 7.52 -7.15 -5.62
C HIS A 8 8.61 -7.28 -4.55
N CYS A 9 8.45 -6.56 -3.45
CA CYS A 9 9.31 -6.63 -2.29
C CYS A 9 8.48 -6.48 -1.03
N THR A 10 8.69 -7.34 -0.04
CA THR A 10 7.98 -7.32 1.24
C THR A 10 8.97 -7.29 2.40
N VAL A 11 8.68 -6.50 3.42
CA VAL A 11 9.46 -6.39 4.65
C VAL A 11 8.52 -6.45 5.85
N GLU A 12 8.70 -7.43 6.71
CA GLU A 12 7.98 -7.54 8.00
C GLU A 12 8.83 -6.99 9.13
N LEU A 13 8.23 -6.20 10.00
CA LEU A 13 8.96 -5.57 11.10
C LEU A 13 8.03 -5.16 12.26
N HIS A 14 8.66 -4.76 13.36
CA HIS A 14 8.03 -3.90 14.36
C HIS A 14 8.39 -2.44 14.06
N ALA A 15 7.40 -1.57 13.98
CA ALA A 15 7.57 -0.14 13.65
C ALA A 15 8.22 0.63 14.82
N LEU A 16 9.46 0.30 15.14
CA LEU A 16 10.29 1.00 16.12
C LEU A 16 11.13 2.07 15.41
N PRO A 17 11.45 3.22 16.04
CA PRO A 17 12.24 4.29 15.44
C PRO A 17 13.56 3.80 14.82
N SER A 18 14.27 2.89 15.49
CA SER A 18 15.50 2.28 14.99
C SER A 18 15.30 1.44 13.72
N ARG A 19 14.13 0.82 13.56
CA ARG A 19 13.79 -0.02 12.41
C ARG A 19 13.32 0.82 11.22
N ILE A 20 12.66 1.94 11.44
CA ILE A 20 12.20 2.85 10.37
C ILE A 20 13.37 3.29 9.49
N GLY A 21 14.50 3.66 10.09
CA GLY A 21 15.71 4.01 9.33
C GLY A 21 16.28 2.85 8.49
N GLN A 22 16.14 1.61 8.95
CA GLN A 22 16.55 0.42 8.19
C GLN A 22 15.63 0.20 6.99
N VAL A 23 14.31 0.30 7.18
CA VAL A 23 13.32 0.15 6.09
C VAL A 23 13.54 1.21 5.01
N ARG A 24 13.81 2.47 5.37
CA ARG A 24 14.17 3.51 4.40
C ARG A 24 15.34 3.10 3.51
N ARG A 25 16.38 2.51 4.08
CA ARG A 25 17.55 2.03 3.33
C ARG A 25 17.19 0.86 2.42
N ILE A 26 16.37 -0.09 2.90
CA ILE A 26 15.90 -1.22 2.10
C ILE A 26 15.07 -0.72 0.91
N VAL A 27 14.11 0.17 1.14
CA VAL A 27 13.30 0.78 0.08
C VAL A 27 14.18 1.49 -0.95
N SER A 28 15.12 2.32 -0.50
CA SER A 28 16.04 3.03 -1.40
C SER A 28 16.90 2.08 -2.22
N ALA A 29 17.43 1.01 -1.61
CA ALA A 29 18.24 0.00 -2.31
C ALA A 29 17.40 -0.77 -3.34
N GLN A 30 16.16 -1.14 -2.97
CA GLN A 30 15.26 -1.87 -3.84
C GLN A 30 14.84 -1.04 -5.05
N LEU A 31 14.55 0.26 -4.86
CA LEU A 31 14.19 1.14 -5.97
C LEU A 31 15.37 1.40 -6.91
N ARG A 32 16.60 1.53 -6.40
CA ARG A 32 17.81 1.58 -7.25
C ARG A 32 17.96 0.29 -8.07
N HIS A 33 17.76 -0.86 -7.45
CA HIS A 33 17.79 -2.13 -8.16
C HIS A 33 16.73 -2.20 -9.27
N TRP A 34 15.58 -1.61 -9.06
CA TRP A 34 14.53 -1.51 -10.06
C TRP A 34 14.72 -0.37 -11.07
N ARG A 35 15.78 0.44 -10.90
CA ARG A 35 16.07 1.63 -11.71
C ARG A 35 14.98 2.70 -11.62
N LEU A 36 14.48 2.89 -10.42
CA LEU A 36 13.44 3.87 -10.07
C LEU A 36 14.02 4.99 -9.18
N ASP A 37 15.23 5.44 -9.50
CA ASP A 37 15.95 6.45 -8.71
C ASP A 37 15.13 7.72 -8.44
N PRO A 38 14.35 8.27 -9.42
CA PRO A 38 13.53 9.46 -9.19
C PRO A 38 12.45 9.28 -8.11
N LEU A 39 12.04 8.04 -7.80
CA LEU A 39 11.00 7.76 -6.80
C LEU A 39 11.54 7.55 -5.39
N ILE A 40 12.87 7.45 -5.21
CA ILE A 40 13.49 7.05 -3.94
C ILE A 40 13.08 7.99 -2.81
N ASP A 41 13.20 9.29 -3.00
CA ASP A 41 12.95 10.27 -1.95
C ASP A 41 11.46 10.28 -1.53
N PHE A 42 10.55 10.23 -2.49
CA PHE A 42 9.12 10.17 -2.24
C PHE A 42 8.70 8.87 -1.55
N ALA A 43 9.20 7.73 -2.02
CA ALA A 43 8.91 6.44 -1.42
C ALA A 43 9.50 6.31 0.00
N ALA A 44 10.74 6.77 0.21
CA ALA A 44 11.39 6.77 1.51
C ALA A 44 10.69 7.70 2.51
N LEU A 45 10.23 8.87 2.05
CA LEU A 45 9.46 9.80 2.86
C LEU A 45 8.11 9.20 3.22
N GLY A 46 7.34 8.72 2.23
CA GLY A 46 6.02 8.15 2.45
C GLY A 46 6.04 6.94 3.39
N VAL A 47 6.98 6.00 3.19
CA VAL A 47 7.11 4.84 4.07
C VAL A 47 7.47 5.25 5.50
N THR A 48 8.28 6.31 5.66
CA THR A 48 8.63 6.84 6.98
C THR A 48 7.41 7.38 7.70
N GLU A 49 6.56 8.13 7.01
CA GLU A 49 5.32 8.67 7.58
C GLU A 49 4.34 7.56 7.96
N LEU A 50 4.15 6.56 7.09
CA LEU A 50 3.28 5.42 7.38
C LEU A 50 3.78 4.61 8.58
N LEU A 51 5.07 4.29 8.65
CA LEU A 51 5.65 3.56 9.77
C LEU A 51 5.64 4.38 11.08
N SER A 52 5.81 5.69 10.98
CA SER A 52 5.69 6.59 12.13
C SER A 52 4.25 6.61 12.68
N ASN A 53 3.26 6.50 11.81
CA ASN A 53 1.86 6.38 12.21
C ASN A 53 1.60 5.04 12.91
N VAL A 54 2.11 3.93 12.38
CA VAL A 54 2.03 2.62 13.06
C VAL A 54 2.70 2.70 14.43
N HIS A 55 3.92 3.25 14.51
CA HIS A 55 4.64 3.40 15.78
C HIS A 55 3.84 4.18 16.83
N ARG A 56 3.23 5.28 16.44
CA ARG A 56 2.50 6.17 17.36
C ARG A 56 1.12 5.64 17.73
N HIS A 57 0.41 5.05 16.79
CA HIS A 57 -1.04 4.88 16.90
C HIS A 57 -1.51 3.43 16.85
N ALA A 58 -0.77 2.49 16.20
CA ALA A 58 -1.28 1.13 16.06
C ALA A 58 -1.34 0.39 17.40
N GLU A 59 -2.43 -0.34 17.61
CA GLU A 59 -2.67 -1.25 18.72
C GLU A 59 -3.32 -2.53 18.19
N PRO A 60 -3.15 -3.67 18.84
CA PRO A 60 -2.49 -3.91 20.14
C PRO A 60 -0.97 -4.00 20.05
N ASP A 61 -0.39 -4.04 18.87
CA ASP A 61 1.06 -4.16 18.67
C ASP A 61 1.56 -3.20 17.58
N LYS A 62 2.88 -3.18 17.39
CA LYS A 62 3.55 -2.35 16.37
C LYS A 62 4.04 -3.20 15.19
N ARG A 63 3.55 -4.43 15.07
CA ARG A 63 3.87 -5.30 13.93
C ARG A 63 3.24 -4.75 12.66
N CYS A 64 4.03 -4.74 11.61
CA CYS A 64 3.55 -4.28 10.31
C CYS A 64 4.32 -4.94 9.18
N THR A 65 3.72 -4.90 8.02
CA THR A 65 4.32 -5.37 6.77
C THR A 65 4.36 -4.20 5.79
N VAL A 66 5.54 -3.88 5.30
CA VAL A 66 5.75 -2.93 4.19
C VAL A 66 5.82 -3.72 2.90
N GLU A 67 5.10 -3.29 1.90
CA GLU A 67 5.08 -3.93 0.59
C GLU A 67 5.31 -2.88 -0.51
N LEU A 68 6.16 -3.22 -1.45
CA LEU A 68 6.44 -2.45 -2.66
C LEU A 68 6.03 -3.29 -3.86
N VAL A 69 5.15 -2.76 -4.69
CA VAL A 69 4.71 -3.41 -5.92
C VAL A 69 4.89 -2.44 -7.08
N LEU A 70 5.69 -2.84 -8.07
CA LEU A 70 5.77 -2.14 -9.34
C LEU A 70 4.97 -2.92 -10.38
N LEU A 71 3.91 -2.30 -10.85
CA LEU A 71 3.08 -2.82 -11.93
C LEU A 71 3.06 -1.79 -13.06
N LEU A 72 3.51 -2.20 -14.25
CA LEU A 72 3.70 -1.29 -15.37
C LEU A 72 4.65 -0.15 -14.97
N ASP A 73 4.16 1.07 -14.97
CA ASP A 73 4.85 2.32 -14.62
C ASP A 73 4.42 2.90 -13.26
N ARG A 74 3.73 2.10 -12.42
CA ARG A 74 3.23 2.54 -11.11
C ARG A 74 3.84 1.76 -9.98
N LEU A 75 4.48 2.49 -9.07
CA LEU A 75 4.98 1.97 -7.81
C LEU A 75 3.92 2.18 -6.73
N THR A 76 3.37 1.10 -6.19
CA THR A 76 2.53 1.13 -5.00
C THR A 76 3.38 0.78 -3.78
N VAL A 77 3.33 1.64 -2.78
CA VAL A 77 3.91 1.42 -1.46
C VAL A 77 2.77 1.26 -0.47
N SER A 78 2.76 0.16 0.28
CA SER A 78 1.73 -0.10 1.28
C SER A 78 2.34 -0.52 2.61
N VAL A 79 1.63 -0.16 3.70
CA VAL A 79 1.93 -0.61 5.05
C VAL A 79 0.67 -1.21 5.64
N ARG A 80 0.75 -2.48 6.03
CA ARG A 80 -0.30 -3.21 6.72
C ARG A 80 0.04 -3.30 8.21
N ASP A 81 -0.91 -2.99 9.07
CA ASP A 81 -0.85 -3.18 10.51
C ASP A 81 -2.10 -3.91 11.04
N HIS A 82 -2.10 -4.25 12.33
CA HIS A 82 -3.18 -5.02 12.98
C HIS A 82 -4.24 -4.13 13.65
N ASP A 83 -4.13 -2.82 13.57
CA ASP A 83 -5.10 -1.90 14.15
C ASP A 83 -6.24 -1.60 13.19
N PRO A 84 -7.49 -1.99 13.50
CA PRO A 84 -8.62 -1.76 12.61
C PRO A 84 -9.05 -0.28 12.53
N ARG A 85 -8.56 0.57 13.42
CA ARG A 85 -8.92 1.99 13.44
C ARG A 85 -8.33 2.71 12.24
N GLU A 86 -9.17 3.38 11.49
CA GLU A 86 -8.70 4.22 10.38
C GLU A 86 -7.80 5.36 10.87
N PRO A 87 -6.73 5.68 10.14
CA PRO A 87 -5.92 6.83 10.48
C PRO A 87 -6.76 8.09 10.28
N GLY A 88 -7.04 8.80 11.37
CA GLY A 88 -7.79 10.06 11.31
C GLY A 88 -7.02 11.10 10.52
N VAL A 89 -7.55 11.54 9.39
CA VAL A 89 -7.15 12.79 8.74
C VAL A 89 -7.76 13.92 9.59
N ARG A 90 -7.14 14.24 10.70
CA ARG A 90 -7.55 15.42 11.49
C ARG A 90 -7.06 16.67 10.76
N GLU A 91 -7.93 17.66 10.69
CA GLU A 91 -7.47 19.02 10.38
C GLU A 91 -6.47 19.42 11.48
N ALA A 92 -5.20 19.50 11.09
CA ALA A 92 -4.15 19.88 12.04
C ALA A 92 -4.34 21.34 12.41
N GLY A 93 -4.67 21.59 13.67
CA GLY A 93 -4.60 22.93 14.25
C GLY A 93 -3.15 23.47 14.22
N PRO A 94 -2.94 24.79 14.36
CA PRO A 94 -1.61 25.37 14.46
C PRO A 94 -0.90 24.85 15.71
N GLY A 95 -0.02 23.85 15.56
CA GLY A 95 0.69 23.18 16.65
C GLY A 95 0.59 21.64 16.63
N ASP A 96 -0.35 21.09 15.91
CA ASP A 96 -0.52 19.64 15.81
C ASP A 96 0.57 19.03 14.91
N THR A 97 1.42 18.18 15.47
CA THR A 97 2.39 17.38 14.73
C THR A 97 1.77 16.11 14.16
N GLY A 98 0.53 15.77 14.55
CA GLY A 98 -0.24 14.63 14.07
C GLY A 98 -1.06 14.99 12.81
N GLY A 99 -1.07 14.12 11.81
CA GLY A 99 -1.87 14.30 10.59
C GLY A 99 -1.15 14.93 9.41
N ARG A 100 0.07 15.45 9.59
CA ARG A 100 0.86 16.02 8.47
C ARG A 100 1.35 14.96 7.49
N GLY A 101 1.64 13.74 7.96
CA GLY A 101 2.21 12.66 7.15
C GLY A 101 1.31 12.22 5.99
N LEU A 102 0.02 11.96 6.24
CA LEU A 102 -0.92 11.59 5.19
C LEU A 102 -1.19 12.75 4.22
N ARG A 103 -1.17 13.99 4.72
CA ARG A 103 -1.27 15.19 3.89
C ARG A 103 -0.07 15.32 2.96
N LEU A 104 1.11 15.03 3.47
CA LEU A 104 2.34 15.04 2.67
C LEU A 104 2.29 13.96 1.59
N ILE A 105 1.88 12.73 1.94
CA ILE A 105 1.69 11.65 0.98
C ILE A 105 0.68 12.06 -0.11
N ALA A 106 -0.46 12.63 0.27
CA ALA A 106 -1.46 13.11 -0.68
C ALA A 106 -0.91 14.18 -1.65
N ALA A 107 0.08 14.95 -1.22
CA ALA A 107 0.64 16.03 -2.04
C ALA A 107 1.55 15.53 -3.16
N PHE A 108 2.29 14.43 -2.95
CA PHE A 108 3.25 13.93 -3.94
C PHE A 108 2.82 12.63 -4.64
N SER A 109 1.79 11.92 -4.15
CA SER A 109 1.31 10.69 -4.75
C SER A 109 0.23 10.93 -5.81
N GLU A 110 0.12 10.03 -6.78
CA GLU A 110 -1.01 10.04 -7.73
C GLU A 110 -2.32 9.76 -7.02
N CYS A 111 -2.29 8.80 -6.12
CA CYS A 111 -3.41 8.42 -5.27
C CYS A 111 -2.90 7.76 -3.99
N TRP A 112 -3.72 7.78 -2.98
CA TRP A 112 -3.49 7.08 -1.72
C TRP A 112 -4.81 6.66 -1.10
N GLY A 113 -4.78 5.73 -0.16
CA GLY A 113 -6.00 5.29 0.51
C GLY A 113 -5.74 4.41 1.71
N VAL A 114 -6.83 4.06 2.36
CA VAL A 114 -6.88 3.11 3.48
C VAL A 114 -7.87 2.01 3.13
N ARG A 115 -7.52 0.78 3.41
CA ARG A 115 -8.37 -0.38 3.22
C ARG A 115 -8.38 -1.23 4.48
N PRO A 116 -9.55 -1.53 5.05
CA PRO A 116 -9.66 -2.51 6.14
C PRO A 116 -9.25 -3.90 5.66
N GLN A 117 -8.74 -4.72 6.60
CA GLN A 117 -8.37 -6.10 6.33
C GLN A 117 -9.39 -7.06 6.92
N GLU A 118 -9.68 -8.14 6.21
CA GLU A 118 -10.42 -9.27 6.75
C GLU A 118 -9.62 -9.89 7.90
N GLY A 119 -10.28 -10.09 9.06
CA GLY A 119 -9.61 -10.57 10.27
C GLY A 119 -9.02 -9.50 11.17
N GLY A 120 -9.21 -8.24 10.85
CA GLY A 120 -8.75 -7.08 11.62
C GLY A 120 -7.47 -6.45 11.05
N GLY A 121 -7.27 -5.17 11.39
CA GLY A 121 -6.18 -4.37 10.85
C GLY A 121 -6.56 -3.57 9.62
N LYS A 122 -5.57 -2.90 9.04
CA LYS A 122 -5.72 -2.07 7.84
C LYS A 122 -4.47 -2.06 6.98
N VAL A 123 -4.65 -1.65 5.74
CA VAL A 123 -3.56 -1.30 4.82
C VAL A 123 -3.69 0.17 4.46
N VAL A 124 -2.64 0.94 4.68
CA VAL A 124 -2.50 2.30 4.17
C VAL A 124 -1.52 2.26 3.00
N TRP A 125 -1.87 2.83 1.89
CA TRP A 125 -1.09 2.74 0.66
C TRP A 125 -1.06 4.06 -0.10
N PHE A 126 -0.05 4.22 -0.95
CA PHE A 126 0.04 5.30 -1.92
C PHE A 126 0.73 4.83 -3.20
N THR A 127 0.48 5.52 -4.31
CA THR A 127 1.01 5.18 -5.64
C THR A 127 1.81 6.35 -6.20
N LEU A 128 2.97 6.02 -6.79
CA LEU A 128 3.85 6.95 -7.49
C LEU A 128 3.97 6.54 -8.96
N SER A 129 3.97 7.52 -9.87
CA SER A 129 4.23 7.27 -11.29
C SER A 129 5.74 7.13 -11.56
N ALA A 130 6.13 6.07 -12.25
CA ALA A 130 7.50 5.92 -12.74
C ALA A 130 7.75 6.69 -14.06
N ALA A 131 6.69 7.18 -14.70
CA ALA A 131 6.76 7.93 -15.96
C ALA A 131 7.16 9.42 -15.80
N GLY A 132 7.45 9.88 -14.57
CA GLY A 132 8.22 11.09 -14.36
C GLY A 132 7.45 12.40 -14.16
N GLU A 133 6.15 12.42 -14.03
CA GLU A 133 5.43 13.62 -13.60
C GLU A 133 5.05 13.52 -12.10
N HIS A 134 6.01 13.88 -11.24
CA HIS A 134 5.70 14.09 -9.83
C HIS A 134 5.38 15.55 -9.60
N PRO A 135 4.21 15.90 -9.04
CA PRO A 135 3.96 17.25 -8.56
C PRO A 135 5.07 17.58 -7.55
N GLN A 136 5.85 18.62 -7.84
CA GLN A 136 6.95 19.01 -6.96
C GLN A 136 6.38 19.33 -5.58
N ALA A 137 6.95 18.73 -4.55
CA ALA A 137 6.56 18.96 -3.15
C ALA A 137 6.60 20.42 -2.71
N ALA A 138 7.33 21.27 -3.43
CA ALA A 138 7.41 22.71 -3.19
C ALA A 138 6.13 23.48 -3.62
N ALA A 139 5.36 22.98 -4.59
CA ALA A 139 4.10 23.59 -5.02
C ALA A 139 2.90 23.11 -4.19
N ALA A 140 3.07 22.04 -3.42
CA ALA A 140 1.98 21.39 -2.70
C ALA A 140 1.54 22.16 -1.44
N ALA A 141 2.34 23.08 -0.92
CA ALA A 141 1.98 23.85 0.26
C ALA A 141 0.81 24.83 0.00
N ASP A 142 0.72 25.40 -1.20
CA ASP A 142 -0.27 26.42 -1.53
C ASP A 142 -1.57 25.89 -2.15
N HIS A 143 -1.55 24.69 -2.76
CA HIS A 143 -2.75 24.12 -3.39
C HIS A 143 -3.57 23.19 -2.49
N TYR A 144 -3.22 23.11 -1.24
CA TYR A 144 -3.78 22.14 -0.28
C TYR A 144 -5.24 22.38 0.11
N ALA A 145 -5.78 23.55 -0.14
CA ALA A 145 -7.13 23.92 0.30
C ALA A 145 -8.27 23.28 -0.52
N LEU A 146 -8.03 22.64 -1.65
CA LEU A 146 -9.07 22.30 -2.63
C LEU A 146 -9.22 20.81 -3.02
N ARG A 147 -8.40 19.88 -2.53
CA ARG A 147 -8.59 18.46 -2.83
C ARG A 147 -9.06 17.69 -1.60
N ARG A 148 -10.35 17.47 -1.51
CA ARG A 148 -10.92 16.48 -0.61
C ARG A 148 -10.37 15.10 -0.98
N PRO A 149 -9.98 14.25 0.01
CA PRO A 149 -9.62 12.87 -0.30
C PRO A 149 -10.83 12.17 -0.90
N THR A 150 -10.70 11.69 -2.11
CA THR A 150 -11.65 10.75 -2.67
C THR A 150 -11.37 9.42 -2.01
N VAL A 151 -12.17 9.06 -1.04
CA VAL A 151 -12.23 7.69 -0.54
C VAL A 151 -12.79 6.86 -1.68
N LEU A 152 -11.92 6.29 -2.48
CA LEU A 152 -12.32 5.26 -3.43
C LEU A 152 -12.64 4.01 -2.60
N THR A 153 -13.93 3.86 -2.29
CA THR A 153 -14.47 2.58 -1.85
C THR A 153 -14.10 1.55 -2.92
N ALA A 154 -13.19 0.68 -2.54
CA ALA A 154 -12.81 -0.57 -3.14
C ALA A 154 -13.38 -0.86 -4.53
N SER A 155 -12.66 -0.50 -5.58
CA SER A 155 -12.63 -1.35 -6.77
C SER A 155 -11.63 -2.45 -6.47
N SER A 156 -12.14 -3.65 -6.21
CA SER A 156 -11.34 -4.86 -6.10
C SER A 156 -10.40 -4.97 -7.29
N PRO A 157 -9.16 -5.40 -7.10
CA PRO A 157 -8.33 -5.82 -8.21
C PRO A 157 -9.08 -6.94 -8.96
N PRO A 158 -8.97 -7.03 -10.29
CA PRO A 158 -9.62 -8.10 -11.03
C PRO A 158 -9.14 -9.44 -10.47
N PRO A 159 -10.04 -10.41 -10.27
CA PRO A 159 -9.65 -11.75 -9.82
C PRO A 159 -8.65 -12.30 -10.82
N ALA A 160 -7.55 -12.86 -10.32
CA ALA A 160 -6.67 -13.69 -11.11
C ALA A 160 -7.54 -14.79 -11.73
N GLU A 161 -7.62 -14.85 -13.04
CA GLU A 161 -8.27 -15.93 -13.77
C GLU A 161 -7.54 -17.23 -13.43
N VAL A 162 -8.14 -17.98 -12.54
CA VAL A 162 -7.77 -19.39 -12.33
C VAL A 162 -8.38 -20.14 -13.49
N SER A 163 -7.57 -20.43 -14.49
CA SER A 163 -7.88 -21.28 -15.64
C SER A 163 -8.46 -22.61 -15.15
N GLY A 164 -9.60 -22.94 -15.73
CA GLY A 164 -10.45 -24.04 -15.38
C GLY A 164 -9.76 -25.40 -15.32
N THR A 165 -10.13 -26.11 -14.29
CA THR A 165 -9.99 -27.56 -14.24
C THR A 165 -11.24 -28.19 -14.89
N PRO A 166 -11.09 -29.11 -15.83
CA PRO A 166 -12.25 -29.77 -16.42
C PRO A 166 -12.90 -30.72 -15.41
N GLN A 167 -14.21 -30.61 -15.29
CA GLN A 167 -15.06 -31.55 -14.59
C GLN A 167 -15.02 -32.94 -15.27
N PRO A 168 -14.92 -34.04 -14.56
CA PRO A 168 -15.25 -35.34 -15.12
C PRO A 168 -16.77 -35.56 -15.12
N GLU A 169 -17.26 -35.85 -16.29
CA GLU A 169 -18.63 -36.21 -16.60
C GLU A 169 -19.09 -37.50 -15.88
N HIS A 170 -20.33 -37.47 -15.57
CA HIS A 170 -21.22 -38.51 -15.12
C HIS A 170 -20.89 -39.95 -15.51
N ALA A 171 -20.77 -40.82 -14.53
CA ALA A 171 -21.12 -42.23 -14.66
C ALA A 171 -22.34 -42.53 -13.77
N ARG A 172 -23.49 -42.67 -14.42
CA ARG A 172 -24.68 -43.30 -13.86
C ARG A 172 -24.39 -44.80 -13.68
N ALA A 173 -24.49 -45.30 -12.48
CA ALA A 173 -24.64 -46.74 -12.25
C ALA A 173 -26.02 -47.00 -11.68
N ARG A 174 -26.73 -47.77 -12.43
CA ARG A 174 -28.08 -48.29 -12.15
C ARG A 174 -28.06 -49.34 -11.06
N SER A 175 -29.11 -49.27 -10.29
CA SER A 175 -29.72 -50.31 -9.45
C SER A 175 -29.79 -51.73 -10.06
N ALA A 176 -29.60 -52.73 -9.21
CA ALA A 176 -30.29 -54.00 -9.17
C ALA A 176 -29.96 -54.66 -7.81
N LEU A 177 -30.84 -54.78 -6.89
CA LEU A 177 -31.86 -55.76 -6.63
C LEU A 177 -31.34 -57.20 -6.56
N VAL A 178 -31.76 -57.86 -5.46
CA VAL A 178 -31.91 -59.27 -5.19
C VAL A 178 -30.94 -59.92 -4.21
N GLY A 179 -31.53 -60.38 -3.15
CA GLY A 179 -31.08 -61.46 -2.26
C GLY A 179 -31.53 -61.21 -0.84
#